data_e74b2efda39e5d3c1a56d3d05a9a2f0a
#
_entry.id   e74b2efda39e5d3c1a56d3d05a9a2f0a
#
_cell.length_a   1.000
_cell.length_b   1.000
_cell.length_c   1.000
_cell.angle_alpha   90.00
_cell.angle_beta   90.00
_cell.angle_gamma   90.00
#
_symmetry.space_group_name_H-M   'P 1'
#
loop_
_entity.id
_entity.type
_entity.pdbx_description
1 polymer ?
#
loop_
_entity_poly.entity_id
_entity_poly.type
_entity_poly.pdbx_seq_one_letter_code
_entity_poly.pdbx_strand_id
1 'polypeptide(L)'
;VVLAREMNIREIEEICHNCSIDIEVFVHGALCMSYSGQCLMSSMIAKRSGNKGECGQPCRLPYSLLEDNKIIKKQKYLLSPMDLCTIEKVPKLIDAGIKSFKIEGRMKRPEYVGEVVKAYRQAIDYYFDQKNYTPNILQMKKVFNRGFTQGFLFQDYLNLAQDIPGNQGIKIGKMINYSKKRKMLDIKLSDTLY
;
A
#
# COMPACT_ATOMS: atom_id res chain seq x y z
N VAL A 1 11.67 16.33 -8.48
CA VAL A 1 12.47 15.15 -8.05
C VAL A 1 11.60 14.25 -7.20
N VAL A 2 11.71 12.89 -7.39
CA VAL A 2 11.01 11.89 -6.56
C VAL A 2 11.89 11.55 -5.36
N LEU A 3 11.38 11.77 -4.16
CA LEU A 3 12.10 11.45 -2.93
C LEU A 3 12.01 9.95 -2.59
N ALA A 4 12.98 9.46 -1.84
CA ALA A 4 13.00 8.09 -1.34
C ALA A 4 11.87 7.87 -0.31
N ARG A 5 11.31 6.65 -0.29
CA ARG A 5 10.19 6.26 0.57
C ARG A 5 10.53 6.21 2.07
N GLU A 6 11.79 6.20 2.38
CA GLU A 6 12.32 6.11 3.73
C GLU A 6 12.26 7.45 4.48
N MET A 7 12.03 8.54 3.77
CA MET A 7 11.97 9.88 4.35
C MET A 7 10.67 10.13 5.10
N ASN A 8 10.77 10.80 6.23
CA ASN A 8 9.61 11.26 7.00
C ASN A 8 9.16 12.66 6.59
N ILE A 9 7.97 13.05 7.02
CA ILE A 9 7.35 14.30 6.60
C ILE A 9 8.18 15.55 7.00
N ARG A 10 8.89 15.54 8.13
CA ARG A 10 9.71 16.67 8.57
C ARG A 10 10.93 16.88 7.67
N GLU A 11 11.62 15.78 7.31
CA GLU A 11 12.74 15.80 6.37
C GLU A 11 12.30 16.31 5.00
N ILE A 12 11.12 15.90 4.53
CA ILE A 12 10.54 16.34 3.26
C ILE A 12 10.20 17.82 3.31
N GLU A 13 9.59 18.30 4.37
CA GLU A 13 9.26 19.70 4.59
C GLU A 13 10.52 20.57 4.56
N GLU A 14 11.59 20.14 5.24
CA GLU A 14 12.89 20.83 5.22
C GLU A 14 13.46 20.92 3.79
N ILE A 15 13.39 19.83 3.02
CA ILE A 15 13.82 19.83 1.62
C ILE A 15 12.97 20.78 0.78
N CYS A 16 11.63 20.73 0.92
CA CYS A 16 10.73 21.61 0.16
C CYS A 16 10.99 23.09 0.43
N HIS A 17 11.37 23.47 1.67
CA HIS A 17 11.68 24.83 2.03
C HIS A 17 13.08 25.31 1.54
N ASN A 18 14.03 24.38 1.42
CA ASN A 18 15.42 24.72 1.06
C ASN A 18 15.75 24.46 -0.42
N CYS A 19 14.82 23.93 -1.20
CA CYS A 19 15.02 23.63 -2.63
C CYS A 19 13.98 24.35 -3.49
N SER A 20 14.43 24.87 -4.65
CA SER A 20 13.56 25.45 -5.68
C SER A 20 12.99 24.40 -6.66
N ILE A 21 13.30 23.11 -6.47
CA ILE A 21 12.91 22.01 -7.35
C ILE A 21 11.59 21.43 -6.86
N ASP A 22 10.66 21.15 -7.79
CA ASP A 22 9.42 20.47 -7.46
C ASP A 22 9.67 19.07 -6.88
N ILE A 23 9.11 18.83 -5.71
CA ILE A 23 9.25 17.58 -4.96
C ILE A 23 8.02 16.70 -5.18
N GLU A 24 8.28 15.43 -5.57
CA GLU A 24 7.29 14.37 -5.68
C GLU A 24 7.54 13.30 -4.62
N VAL A 25 6.46 12.83 -3.96
CA VAL A 25 6.54 11.76 -2.97
C VAL A 25 5.51 10.68 -3.23
N PHE A 26 5.85 9.44 -2.86
CA PHE A 26 4.87 8.35 -2.86
C PHE A 26 3.85 8.56 -1.74
N VAL A 27 2.56 8.52 -2.10
CA VAL A 27 1.45 8.72 -1.16
C VAL A 27 0.53 7.50 -1.04
N HIS A 28 0.55 6.61 -2.04
CA HIS A 28 -0.32 5.42 -2.06
C HIS A 28 0.29 4.27 -2.85
N GLY A 29 0.00 3.03 -2.39
CA GLY A 29 0.30 1.80 -3.11
C GLY A 29 1.40 0.96 -2.48
N ALA A 30 1.96 0.04 -3.24
CA ALA A 30 2.87 -0.98 -2.75
C ALA A 30 4.17 -0.41 -2.17
N LEU A 31 4.46 -0.72 -0.90
CA LEU A 31 5.75 -0.45 -0.28
C LEU A 31 6.77 -1.56 -0.59
N CYS A 32 8.04 -1.18 -0.59
CA CYS A 32 9.17 -2.10 -0.66
C CYS A 32 9.70 -2.41 0.75
N MET A 33 10.11 -3.67 0.96
CA MET A 33 10.74 -4.09 2.22
C MET A 33 12.16 -3.54 2.38
N SER A 34 12.84 -3.31 1.26
CA SER A 34 14.22 -2.83 1.23
C SER A 34 14.31 -1.32 1.09
N TYR A 35 15.43 -0.76 1.53
CA TYR A 35 15.81 0.61 1.17
C TYR A 35 15.84 0.80 -0.34
N SER A 36 15.48 2.00 -0.79
CA SER A 36 15.44 2.37 -2.19
C SER A 36 16.78 2.15 -2.88
N GLY A 37 16.76 1.45 -4.02
CA GLY A 37 17.96 1.16 -4.83
C GLY A 37 18.89 0.08 -4.29
N GLN A 38 18.64 -0.52 -3.13
CA GLN A 38 19.61 -1.45 -2.49
C GLN A 38 19.22 -2.92 -2.53
N CYS A 39 18.03 -3.27 -3.05
CA CYS A 39 17.58 -4.65 -3.06
C CYS A 39 18.19 -5.46 -4.19
N LEU A 40 18.93 -6.51 -3.85
CA LEU A 40 19.47 -7.51 -4.78
C LEU A 40 18.67 -8.81 -4.81
N MET A 41 17.69 -8.98 -3.93
CA MET A 41 16.96 -10.24 -3.73
C MET A 41 16.31 -10.75 -5.02
N SER A 42 15.65 -9.87 -5.78
CA SER A 42 15.02 -10.24 -7.05
C SER A 42 16.05 -10.60 -8.13
N SER A 43 17.18 -9.92 -8.16
CA SER A 43 18.27 -10.24 -9.09
C SER A 43 18.88 -11.61 -8.81
N MET A 44 19.10 -11.95 -7.54
CA MET A 44 19.70 -13.21 -7.12
C MET A 44 18.74 -14.40 -7.30
N ILE A 45 17.49 -14.27 -6.91
CA ILE A 45 16.51 -15.37 -6.95
C ILE A 45 15.88 -15.54 -8.33
N ALA A 46 15.48 -14.44 -8.98
CA ALA A 46 14.69 -14.46 -10.20
C ALA A 46 15.44 -13.93 -11.44
N LYS A 47 16.70 -13.57 -11.31
CA LYS A 47 17.54 -12.93 -12.37
C LYS A 47 16.90 -11.67 -12.96
N ARG A 48 16.07 -10.97 -12.18
CA ARG A 48 15.32 -9.77 -12.58
C ARG A 48 15.65 -8.62 -11.62
N SER A 49 16.24 -7.55 -12.15
CA SER A 49 16.67 -6.43 -11.30
C SER A 49 15.54 -5.54 -10.87
N GLY A 50 15.29 -5.44 -9.56
CA GLY A 50 14.34 -4.48 -8.99
C GLY A 50 14.72 -3.02 -9.28
N ASN A 51 16.02 -2.73 -9.33
CA ASN A 51 16.54 -1.39 -9.62
C ASN A 51 16.41 -0.98 -11.10
N LYS A 52 16.12 -1.94 -11.98
CA LYS A 52 15.78 -1.71 -13.40
C LYS A 52 14.26 -1.78 -13.67
N GLY A 53 13.44 -1.77 -12.63
CA GLY A 53 11.98 -1.85 -12.76
C GLY A 53 11.42 -3.26 -13.02
N GLU A 54 12.24 -4.32 -12.95
CA GLU A 54 11.87 -5.70 -13.30
C GLU A 54 11.65 -6.59 -12.06
N CYS A 55 11.39 -5.99 -10.89
CA CYS A 55 11.27 -6.73 -9.64
C CYS A 55 10.22 -7.86 -9.70
N GLY A 56 10.66 -9.09 -9.43
CA GLY A 56 9.80 -10.27 -9.32
C GLY A 56 9.07 -10.38 -7.98
N GLN A 57 9.27 -9.42 -7.06
CA GLN A 57 8.66 -9.35 -5.73
C GLN A 57 8.89 -10.60 -4.85
N PRO A 58 10.11 -11.14 -4.73
CA PRO A 58 10.36 -12.32 -3.89
C PRO A 58 10.01 -12.07 -2.42
N CYS A 59 10.08 -10.84 -1.92
CA CYS A 59 9.62 -10.49 -0.56
C CYS A 59 8.13 -10.77 -0.32
N ARG A 60 7.34 -11.02 -1.36
CA ARG A 60 5.90 -11.39 -1.26
C ARG A 60 5.67 -12.91 -1.24
N LEU A 61 6.73 -13.72 -1.24
CA LEU A 61 6.65 -15.18 -1.10
C LEU A 61 6.61 -15.57 0.38
N PRO A 62 6.07 -16.77 0.71
CA PRO A 62 6.08 -17.27 2.07
C PRO A 62 7.47 -17.76 2.46
N TYR A 63 7.91 -17.39 3.65
CA TYR A 63 9.17 -17.80 4.24
C TYR A 63 8.96 -18.45 5.61
N SER A 64 9.89 -19.29 6.02
CA SER A 64 9.95 -19.79 7.40
C SER A 64 11.07 -19.07 8.13
N LEU A 65 10.79 -18.62 9.35
CA LEU A 65 11.79 -18.06 10.25
C LEU A 65 12.39 -19.19 11.08
N LEU A 66 13.72 -19.28 11.08
CA LEU A 66 14.48 -20.22 11.91
C LEU A 66 15.35 -19.46 12.91
N GLU A 67 15.45 -19.98 14.10
CA GLU A 67 16.40 -19.60 15.15
C GLU A 67 17.04 -20.87 15.67
N ASP A 68 18.36 -20.96 15.69
CA ASP A 68 19.11 -22.16 16.08
C ASP A 68 18.63 -23.45 15.39
N ASN A 69 18.37 -23.38 14.07
CA ASN A 69 17.81 -24.46 13.25
C ASN A 69 16.39 -24.92 13.66
N LYS A 70 15.71 -24.23 14.57
CA LYS A 70 14.33 -24.48 14.92
C LYS A 70 13.38 -23.53 14.18
N ILE A 71 12.26 -24.06 13.69
CA ILE A 71 11.27 -23.23 13.01
C ILE A 71 10.46 -22.45 14.05
N ILE A 72 10.62 -21.12 14.07
CA ILE A 72 9.85 -20.19 14.91
C ILE A 72 8.52 -19.81 14.26
N LYS A 73 8.55 -19.50 12.95
CA LYS A 73 7.36 -19.25 12.15
C LYS A 73 7.45 -20.00 10.82
N LYS A 74 6.41 -20.75 10.47
CA LYS A 74 6.37 -21.56 9.25
C LYS A 74 5.48 -20.91 8.19
N GLN A 75 6.02 -20.78 6.96
CA GLN A 75 5.26 -20.38 5.77
C GLN A 75 4.42 -19.11 5.96
N LYS A 76 5.05 -18.03 6.47
CA LYS A 76 4.44 -16.71 6.63
C LYS A 76 5.06 -15.69 5.67
N TYR A 77 4.33 -14.65 5.33
CA TYR A 77 4.80 -13.57 4.45
C TYR A 77 5.57 -12.52 5.24
N LEU A 78 6.69 -12.97 5.83
CA LEU A 78 7.47 -12.21 6.82
C LEU A 78 8.15 -10.96 6.26
N LEU A 79 8.24 -10.84 4.94
CA LEU A 79 8.87 -9.72 4.24
C LEU A 79 7.86 -8.92 3.39
N SER A 80 6.54 -9.15 3.58
CA SER A 80 5.50 -8.51 2.77
C SER A 80 4.92 -7.28 3.46
N PRO A 81 5.34 -6.03 3.13
CA PRO A 81 4.76 -4.84 3.72
C PRO A 81 3.29 -4.66 3.31
N MET A 82 2.52 -3.99 4.18
CA MET A 82 1.22 -3.41 3.84
C MET A 82 1.39 -2.31 2.78
N ASP A 83 0.30 -1.89 2.15
CA ASP A 83 0.34 -0.80 1.18
C ASP A 83 0.31 0.56 1.87
N LEU A 84 1.08 1.52 1.34
CA LEU A 84 1.03 2.91 1.78
C LEU A 84 -0.36 3.49 1.50
N CYS A 85 -0.90 4.22 2.47
CA CYS A 85 -2.12 5.00 2.29
C CYS A 85 -2.07 6.23 3.21
N THR A 86 -1.88 7.40 2.63
CA THR A 86 -1.76 8.67 3.37
C THR A 86 -2.91 9.63 3.07
N ILE A 87 -4.02 9.12 2.55
CA ILE A 87 -5.17 9.93 2.11
C ILE A 87 -5.68 10.88 3.20
N GLU A 88 -5.70 10.44 4.46
CA GLU A 88 -6.13 11.24 5.61
C GLU A 88 -5.11 12.34 5.99
N LYS A 89 -3.93 12.30 5.42
CA LYS A 89 -2.82 13.23 5.68
C LYS A 89 -2.57 14.19 4.53
N VAL A 90 -3.43 14.19 3.50
CA VAL A 90 -3.29 15.09 2.33
C VAL A 90 -3.09 16.55 2.74
N PRO A 91 -3.81 17.13 3.70
CA PRO A 91 -3.53 18.49 4.16
C PRO A 91 -2.08 18.68 4.61
N LYS A 92 -1.55 17.78 5.43
CA LYS A 92 -0.17 17.88 5.92
C LYS A 92 0.88 17.74 4.81
N LEU A 93 0.58 16.95 3.78
CA LEU A 93 1.46 16.77 2.62
C LEU A 93 1.52 18.07 1.78
N ILE A 94 0.39 18.73 1.61
CA ILE A 94 0.29 20.00 0.89
C ILE A 94 1.01 21.11 1.70
N ASP A 95 0.75 21.20 3.01
CA ASP A 95 1.36 22.18 3.91
C ASP A 95 2.89 22.03 3.95
N ALA A 96 3.41 20.80 3.86
CA ALA A 96 4.85 20.55 3.76
C ALA A 96 5.49 20.99 2.43
N GLY A 97 4.71 21.53 1.48
CA GLY A 97 5.20 22.07 0.22
C GLY A 97 5.39 21.05 -0.91
N ILE A 98 4.90 19.82 -0.73
CA ILE A 98 4.98 18.77 -1.76
C ILE A 98 4.14 19.16 -2.98
N LYS A 99 4.73 19.12 -4.18
CA LYS A 99 4.10 19.56 -5.45
C LYS A 99 3.45 18.41 -6.23
N SER A 100 3.90 17.17 -6.04
CA SER A 100 3.41 16.01 -6.79
C SER A 100 3.21 14.79 -5.89
N PHE A 101 2.05 14.15 -6.01
CA PHE A 101 1.67 12.95 -5.29
C PHE A 101 1.75 11.73 -6.20
N LYS A 102 2.63 10.80 -5.88
CA LYS A 102 2.87 9.59 -6.66
C LYS A 102 2.08 8.40 -6.11
N ILE A 103 1.26 7.80 -6.96
CA ILE A 103 0.48 6.60 -6.67
C ILE A 103 1.14 5.42 -7.36
N GLU A 104 1.57 4.39 -6.61
CA GLU A 104 2.08 3.15 -7.18
C GLU A 104 0.92 2.24 -7.58
N GLY A 105 0.81 1.97 -8.87
CA GLY A 105 -0.30 1.19 -9.42
C GLY A 105 0.03 0.41 -10.70
N ARG A 106 1.33 0.33 -11.10
CA ARG A 106 1.75 -0.28 -12.36
C ARG A 106 1.17 -1.67 -12.61
N MET A 107 1.08 -2.50 -11.58
CA MET A 107 0.59 -3.88 -11.65
C MET A 107 -0.87 -4.01 -11.17
N LYS A 108 -1.58 -2.92 -11.05
CA LYS A 108 -2.97 -2.88 -10.58
C LYS A 108 -3.94 -2.78 -11.75
N ARG A 109 -5.19 -3.14 -11.49
CA ARG A 109 -6.29 -2.98 -12.47
C ARG A 109 -6.66 -1.52 -12.65
N PRO A 110 -7.24 -1.14 -13.81
CA PRO A 110 -7.67 0.24 -14.06
C PRO A 110 -8.62 0.80 -12.98
N GLU A 111 -9.51 -0.05 -12.45
CA GLU A 111 -10.47 0.33 -11.41
C GLU A 111 -9.77 0.81 -10.13
N TYR A 112 -8.66 0.16 -9.76
CA TYR A 112 -7.84 0.61 -8.63
C TYR A 112 -7.27 2.00 -8.89
N VAL A 113 -6.69 2.21 -10.07
CA VAL A 113 -6.11 3.51 -10.42
C VAL A 113 -7.17 4.60 -10.40
N GLY A 114 -8.33 4.33 -11.03
CA GLY A 114 -9.46 5.28 -11.08
C GLY A 114 -9.95 5.68 -9.68
N GLU A 115 -10.23 4.71 -8.81
CA GLU A 115 -10.75 4.99 -7.46
C GLU A 115 -9.72 5.69 -6.57
N VAL A 116 -8.45 5.27 -6.62
CA VAL A 116 -7.41 5.88 -5.80
C VAL A 116 -7.12 7.31 -6.27
N VAL A 117 -6.95 7.54 -7.56
CA VAL A 117 -6.72 8.90 -8.12
C VAL A 117 -7.90 9.82 -7.81
N LYS A 118 -9.14 9.34 -8.00
CA LYS A 118 -10.35 10.09 -7.64
C LYS A 118 -10.36 10.50 -6.17
N ALA A 119 -10.04 9.58 -5.26
CA ALA A 119 -10.02 9.87 -3.83
C ALA A 119 -8.97 10.94 -3.48
N TYR A 120 -7.73 10.82 -3.99
CA TYR A 120 -6.68 11.82 -3.75
C TYR A 120 -7.01 13.15 -4.40
N ARG A 121 -7.59 13.16 -5.62
CA ARG A 121 -8.02 14.39 -6.27
C ARG A 121 -9.08 15.12 -5.43
N GLN A 122 -10.09 14.39 -4.95
CA GLN A 122 -11.10 14.94 -4.07
C GLN A 122 -10.51 15.51 -2.78
N ALA A 123 -9.57 14.80 -2.14
CA ALA A 123 -8.93 15.27 -0.93
C ALA A 123 -8.17 16.60 -1.14
N ILE A 124 -7.49 16.73 -2.28
CA ILE A 124 -6.79 17.97 -2.66
C ILE A 124 -7.78 19.10 -2.93
N ASP A 125 -8.85 18.85 -3.69
CA ASP A 125 -9.86 19.86 -4.02
C ASP A 125 -10.55 20.38 -2.76
N TYR A 126 -10.94 19.49 -1.84
CA TYR A 126 -11.54 19.86 -0.56
C TYR A 126 -10.60 20.69 0.31
N TYR A 127 -9.30 20.38 0.31
CA TYR A 127 -8.31 21.20 1.02
C TYR A 127 -8.28 22.64 0.50
N PHE A 128 -8.23 22.84 -0.82
CA PHE A 128 -8.19 24.19 -1.42
C PHE A 128 -9.54 24.92 -1.30
N ASP A 129 -10.66 24.20 -1.33
CA ASP A 129 -12.00 24.74 -1.07
C ASP A 129 -12.26 25.03 0.42
N GLN A 130 -11.31 24.75 1.31
CA GLN A 130 -11.45 24.87 2.78
C GLN A 130 -12.64 24.07 3.34
N LYS A 131 -12.92 22.91 2.75
CA LYS A 131 -13.97 21.99 3.17
C LYS A 131 -13.39 20.79 3.94
N ASN A 132 -14.18 20.25 4.86
CA ASN A 132 -13.81 19.01 5.52
C ASN A 132 -13.97 17.83 4.56
N TYR A 133 -12.95 17.00 4.47
CA TYR A 133 -12.94 15.79 3.68
C TYR A 133 -12.80 14.55 4.57
N THR A 134 -13.73 13.63 4.42
CA THR A 134 -13.63 12.30 5.05
C THR A 134 -13.44 11.26 3.95
N PRO A 135 -12.24 10.68 3.81
CA PRO A 135 -11.96 9.72 2.75
C PRO A 135 -12.74 8.42 2.95
N ASN A 136 -13.30 7.91 1.86
CA ASN A 136 -13.95 6.61 1.87
C ASN A 136 -12.90 5.47 1.74
N ILE A 137 -12.24 5.15 2.86
CA ILE A 137 -11.23 4.09 2.94
C ILE A 137 -11.81 2.72 2.53
N LEU A 138 -13.09 2.47 2.83
CA LEU A 138 -13.74 1.22 2.48
C LEU A 138 -13.82 1.04 0.96
N GLN A 139 -14.14 2.09 0.21
CA GLN A 139 -14.18 2.03 -1.26
C GLN A 139 -12.79 1.71 -1.84
N MET A 140 -11.74 2.30 -1.30
CA MET A 140 -10.36 2.00 -1.71
C MET A 140 -10.00 0.53 -1.40
N LYS A 141 -10.43 -0.01 -0.25
CA LYS A 141 -10.25 -1.43 0.12
C LYS A 141 -11.00 -2.40 -0.80
N LYS A 142 -12.15 -2.00 -1.38
CA LYS A 142 -12.90 -2.83 -2.33
C LYS A 142 -12.07 -3.13 -3.59
N VAL A 143 -11.35 -2.14 -4.12
CA VAL A 143 -10.56 -2.31 -5.35
C VAL A 143 -9.23 -2.99 -5.12
N PHE A 144 -8.58 -2.75 -3.97
CA PHE A 144 -7.41 -3.50 -3.52
C PHE A 144 -7.11 -3.27 -2.04
N ASN A 145 -6.92 -4.35 -1.29
CA ASN A 145 -6.64 -4.29 0.13
C ASN A 145 -5.61 -5.36 0.55
N ARG A 146 -4.44 -4.90 1.03
CA ARG A 146 -3.40 -5.73 1.66
C ARG A 146 -3.09 -5.24 3.08
N GLY A 147 -4.01 -4.50 3.67
CA GLY A 147 -3.75 -3.65 4.82
C GLY A 147 -3.12 -2.33 4.40
N PHE A 148 -3.39 -1.27 5.17
CA PHE A 148 -2.84 0.05 4.93
C PHE A 148 -1.93 0.47 6.08
N THR A 149 -0.87 1.21 5.73
CA THR A 149 0.08 1.83 6.65
C THR A 149 0.41 3.23 6.15
N GLN A 150 0.82 4.11 7.05
CA GLN A 150 1.36 5.41 6.69
C GLN A 150 2.88 5.38 6.47
N GLY A 151 3.51 4.23 6.71
CA GLY A 151 4.91 3.97 6.46
C GLY A 151 5.87 4.92 7.18
N PHE A 152 7.08 5.07 6.67
CA PHE A 152 8.07 6.00 7.22
C PHE A 152 7.61 7.45 7.18
N LEU A 153 6.78 7.81 6.19
CA LEU A 153 6.31 9.18 5.97
C LEU A 153 5.67 9.79 7.24
N PHE A 154 4.90 9.00 7.99
CA PHE A 154 4.29 9.42 9.25
C PHE A 154 4.69 8.53 10.44
N GLN A 155 5.88 7.90 10.37
CA GLN A 155 6.47 7.09 11.45
C GLN A 155 5.59 5.92 11.91
N ASP A 156 4.74 5.41 11.02
CA ASP A 156 3.94 4.20 11.24
C ASP A 156 4.73 2.93 10.92
N TYR A 157 6.02 3.02 10.77
CA TYR A 157 6.98 1.98 10.37
C TYR A 157 6.41 0.89 9.45
N LEU A 158 7.22 -0.07 9.04
CA LEU A 158 6.77 -1.11 8.10
C LEU A 158 5.89 -2.16 8.79
N ASN A 159 4.58 -1.98 8.71
CA ASN A 159 3.62 -3.02 9.06
C ASN A 159 3.58 -4.10 7.98
N LEU A 160 3.58 -5.37 8.40
CA LEU A 160 3.66 -6.53 7.51
C LEU A 160 2.30 -7.20 7.32
N ALA A 161 1.96 -7.55 6.09
CA ALA A 161 0.81 -8.35 5.72
C ALA A 161 1.17 -9.86 5.78
N GLN A 162 1.37 -10.38 7.02
CA GLN A 162 1.97 -11.71 7.24
C GLN A 162 1.09 -12.89 6.82
N ASP A 163 -0.22 -12.72 6.78
CA ASP A 163 -1.15 -13.83 6.49
C ASP A 163 -1.57 -13.87 5.03
N ILE A 164 -1.85 -12.72 4.42
CA ILE A 164 -2.28 -12.61 3.02
C ILE A 164 -1.47 -11.55 2.29
N PRO A 165 -0.58 -11.92 1.35
CA PRO A 165 0.30 -10.97 0.66
C PRO A 165 -0.38 -10.28 -0.52
N GLY A 166 -1.55 -10.78 -0.93
CA GLY A 166 -2.34 -10.29 -2.06
C GLY A 166 -3.50 -9.41 -1.64
N ASN A 167 -4.46 -9.28 -2.55
CA ASN A 167 -5.71 -8.58 -2.26
C ASN A 167 -6.57 -9.39 -1.29
N GLN A 168 -6.87 -8.81 -0.14
CA GLN A 168 -7.75 -9.41 0.87
C GLN A 168 -9.23 -9.10 0.60
N GLY A 169 -9.51 -8.09 -0.25
CA GLY A 169 -10.86 -7.57 -0.44
C GLY A 169 -11.47 -7.00 0.84
N ILE A 170 -12.78 -7.02 0.91
CA ILE A 170 -13.55 -6.70 2.11
C ILE A 170 -14.44 -7.88 2.49
N LYS A 171 -14.70 -8.05 3.79
CA LYS A 171 -15.61 -9.07 4.28
C LYS A 171 -17.06 -8.64 3.99
N ILE A 172 -17.75 -9.37 3.13
CA ILE A 172 -19.14 -9.09 2.74
C ILE A 172 -20.16 -9.94 3.52
N GLY A 173 -19.71 -10.99 4.21
CA GLY A 173 -20.62 -11.87 4.94
C GLY A 173 -19.93 -13.10 5.52
N LYS A 174 -20.72 -14.02 6.00
CA LYS A 174 -20.30 -15.31 6.55
C LYS A 174 -21.02 -16.44 5.83
N MET A 175 -20.28 -17.46 5.40
CA MET A 175 -20.85 -18.69 4.87
C MET A 175 -21.69 -19.38 5.96
N ILE A 176 -22.93 -19.73 5.65
CA ILE A 176 -23.84 -20.47 6.53
C ILE A 176 -23.85 -21.95 6.13
N ASN A 177 -23.96 -22.20 4.80
CA ASN A 177 -24.10 -23.55 4.28
C ASN A 177 -23.44 -23.67 2.90
N TYR A 178 -23.02 -24.89 2.56
CA TYR A 178 -22.52 -25.23 1.23
C TYR A 178 -23.11 -26.57 0.76
N SER A 179 -23.89 -26.53 -0.29
CA SER A 179 -24.42 -27.74 -0.93
C SER A 179 -23.48 -28.23 -2.03
N LYS A 180 -22.69 -29.23 -1.74
CA LYS A 180 -21.75 -29.85 -2.69
C LYS A 180 -22.49 -30.41 -3.93
N LYS A 181 -23.69 -30.99 -3.74
CA LYS A 181 -24.51 -31.55 -4.83
C LYS A 181 -25.04 -30.50 -5.78
N ARG A 182 -25.48 -29.36 -5.25
CA ARG A 182 -26.03 -28.22 -6.05
C ARG A 182 -24.99 -27.21 -6.45
N LYS A 183 -23.76 -27.30 -5.92
CA LYS A 183 -22.69 -26.28 -6.04
C LYS A 183 -23.17 -24.87 -5.64
N MET A 184 -24.01 -24.81 -4.61
CA MET A 184 -24.62 -23.58 -4.11
C MET A 184 -24.04 -23.25 -2.74
N LEU A 185 -23.86 -21.95 -2.52
CA LEU A 185 -23.33 -21.39 -1.29
C LEU A 185 -24.34 -20.42 -0.69
N ASP A 186 -24.75 -20.67 0.57
CA ASP A 186 -25.60 -19.75 1.32
C ASP A 186 -24.74 -18.84 2.17
N ILE A 187 -24.85 -17.53 1.96
CA ILE A 187 -24.07 -16.52 2.66
C ILE A 187 -25.02 -15.60 3.44
N LYS A 188 -24.78 -15.45 4.74
CA LYS A 188 -25.37 -14.35 5.53
C LYS A 188 -24.55 -13.12 5.27
N LEU A 189 -25.11 -12.18 4.52
CA LEU A 189 -24.47 -10.90 4.23
C LEU A 189 -24.41 -10.03 5.49
N SER A 190 -23.33 -9.29 5.62
CA SER A 190 -23.15 -8.24 6.63
C SER A 190 -23.47 -6.84 6.09
N ASP A 191 -23.63 -6.73 4.75
CA ASP A 191 -23.96 -5.50 4.04
C ASP A 191 -24.66 -5.84 2.71
N THR A 192 -25.26 -4.84 2.06
CA THR A 192 -25.93 -5.01 0.77
C THR A 192 -24.90 -5.20 -0.35
N LEU A 193 -25.12 -6.21 -1.20
CA LEU A 193 -24.38 -6.36 -2.46
C LEU A 193 -25.10 -5.55 -3.55
N TYR A 194 -24.36 -4.66 -4.21
CA TYR A 194 -24.79 -3.92 -5.38
C TYR A 194 -24.04 -4.44 -6.61
#